data_a11ab3d371794f68ddabd3aa4931dc84
#
_entry.id   a11ab3d371794f68ddabd3aa4931dc84
#
_cell.length_a   1.000
_cell.length_b   1.000
_cell.length_c   1.000
_cell.angle_alpha   90.00
_cell.angle_beta   90.00
_cell.angle_gamma   90.00
#
_symmetry.space_group_name_H-M   'P 1'
#
loop_
_entity.id
_entity.type
_entity.pdbx_description
1 polymer ?
#
loop_
_entity_poly.entity_id
_entity_poly.type
_entity_poly.pdbx_seq_one_letter_code
_entity_poly.pdbx_strand_id
1 'polypeptide(L)'
;MIARVWRGWTNAENADAYEKLLREVVYPGLQKINGYHGGYIFRRSQDGQDETEFVAVNLFESLDAVKAFAGPDYDVPVFEPEARRLLSRVEPIVRHYDVKIAL
;
A
#
# COMPACT_ATOMS: atom_id res chain seq x y z
N MET A 1 -12.16 5.88 -11.68
CA MET A 1 -11.47 5.09 -10.66
C MET A 1 -9.99 5.39 -10.67
N ILE A 2 -9.42 5.55 -9.50
CA ILE A 2 -8.01 5.87 -9.31
C ILE A 2 -7.29 4.68 -8.70
N ALA A 3 -6.14 4.31 -9.26
CA ALA A 3 -5.24 3.34 -8.66
C ALA A 3 -4.14 4.10 -7.92
N ARG A 4 -4.04 3.87 -6.62
CA ARG A 4 -3.00 4.42 -5.76
C ARG A 4 -1.92 3.36 -5.59
N VAL A 5 -0.71 3.62 -6.06
CA VAL A 5 0.37 2.63 -6.14
C VAL A 5 1.57 3.09 -5.33
N TRP A 6 2.07 2.20 -4.49
CA TRP A 6 3.22 2.48 -3.64
C TRP A 6 4.09 1.24 -3.48
N ARG A 7 5.36 1.44 -3.24
CA ARG A 7 6.31 0.36 -3.06
C ARG A 7 7.15 0.57 -1.81
N GLY A 8 7.36 -0.53 -1.08
CA GLY A 8 8.21 -0.54 0.10
C GLY A 8 8.93 -1.88 0.25
N TRP A 9 9.87 -1.93 1.17
CA TRP A 9 10.68 -3.14 1.41
C TRP A 9 10.75 -3.44 2.89
N THR A 10 10.80 -4.72 3.21
CA THR A 10 11.14 -5.18 4.55
C THR A 10 12.47 -5.92 4.48
N ASN A 11 13.13 -6.04 5.64
CA ASN A 11 14.15 -7.09 5.75
C ASN A 11 13.45 -8.45 5.59
N ALA A 12 14.16 -9.44 5.06
CA ALA A 12 13.57 -10.75 4.80
C ALA A 12 12.91 -11.35 6.04
N GLU A 13 13.52 -11.15 7.21
CA GLU A 13 12.99 -11.67 8.47
C GLU A 13 11.67 -11.02 8.92
N ASN A 14 11.36 -9.83 8.43
CA ASN A 14 10.13 -9.11 8.78
C ASN A 14 9.01 -9.27 7.74
N ALA A 15 9.30 -9.95 6.63
CA ALA A 15 8.36 -10.01 5.51
C ALA A 15 7.03 -10.68 5.87
N ASP A 16 7.09 -11.81 6.57
CA ASP A 16 5.86 -12.52 6.96
C ASP A 16 5.06 -11.72 7.99
N ALA A 17 5.72 -11.08 8.93
CA ALA A 17 5.05 -10.24 9.94
C ALA A 17 4.37 -9.04 9.28
N TYR A 18 5.02 -8.43 8.29
CA TYR A 18 4.45 -7.30 7.56
C TYR A 18 3.21 -7.73 6.76
N GLU A 19 3.31 -8.82 6.04
CA GLU A 19 2.17 -9.36 5.28
C GLU A 19 0.98 -9.66 6.18
N LYS A 20 1.24 -10.30 7.33
CA LYS A 20 0.20 -10.62 8.31
C LYS A 20 -0.48 -9.36 8.85
N LEU A 21 0.30 -8.34 9.17
CA LEU A 21 -0.24 -7.07 9.68
C LEU A 21 -1.13 -6.39 8.64
N LEU A 22 -0.71 -6.40 7.36
CA LEU A 22 -1.52 -5.86 6.29
C LEU A 22 -2.85 -6.60 6.17
N ARG A 23 -2.82 -7.92 6.22
CA ARG A 23 -4.02 -8.75 6.08
C ARG A 23 -4.98 -8.59 7.25
N GLU A 24 -4.47 -8.54 8.47
CA GLU A 24 -5.29 -8.59 9.67
C GLU A 24 -5.69 -7.23 10.22
N VAL A 25 -4.92 -6.20 9.97
CA VAL A 25 -5.13 -4.87 10.56
C VAL A 25 -5.36 -3.79 9.50
N VAL A 26 -4.42 -3.63 8.57
CA VAL A 26 -4.45 -2.50 7.64
C VAL A 26 -5.61 -2.61 6.66
N TYR A 27 -5.74 -3.75 5.98
CA TYR A 27 -6.78 -3.92 4.96
C TYR A 27 -8.20 -3.96 5.50
N PRO A 28 -8.48 -4.59 6.65
CA PRO A 28 -9.82 -4.46 7.24
C PRO A 28 -10.22 -3.00 7.51
N GLY A 29 -9.25 -2.15 7.90
CA GLY A 29 -9.49 -0.73 8.09
C GLY A 29 -9.77 -0.01 6.78
N LEU A 30 -9.01 -0.31 5.73
CA LEU A 30 -9.20 0.30 4.41
C LEU A 30 -10.57 -0.02 3.82
N GLN A 31 -11.06 -1.24 4.02
CA GLN A 31 -12.35 -1.66 3.49
C GLN A 31 -13.53 -0.86 4.05
N LYS A 32 -13.34 -0.17 5.16
CA LYS A 32 -14.38 0.67 5.78
C LYS A 32 -14.42 2.10 5.23
N ILE A 33 -13.47 2.47 4.39
CA ILE A 33 -13.36 3.83 3.87
C ILE A 33 -14.32 4.02 2.69
N ASN A 34 -15.08 5.11 2.71
CA ASN A 34 -15.96 5.47 1.60
C ASN A 34 -15.15 5.67 0.32
N GLY A 35 -15.61 5.02 -0.75
CA GLY A 35 -14.96 5.12 -2.05
C GLY A 35 -13.79 4.19 -2.25
N TYR A 36 -13.46 3.35 -1.27
CA TYR A 36 -12.45 2.32 -1.43
C TYR A 36 -13.03 1.10 -2.15
N HIS A 37 -12.39 0.66 -3.21
CA HIS A 37 -12.86 -0.43 -4.06
C HIS A 37 -11.97 -1.67 -4.05
N GLY A 38 -11.17 -1.83 -3.01
CA GLY A 38 -10.30 -2.98 -2.90
C GLY A 38 -8.89 -2.71 -3.39
N GLY A 39 -8.08 -3.74 -3.42
CA GLY A 39 -6.70 -3.59 -3.83
C GLY A 39 -5.94 -4.88 -3.80
N TYR A 40 -4.64 -4.77 -4.03
CA TYR A 40 -3.73 -5.89 -4.09
C TYR A 40 -2.46 -5.55 -3.34
N ILE A 41 -1.89 -6.55 -2.69
CA ILE A 41 -0.51 -6.51 -2.24
C ILE A 41 0.26 -7.56 -3.03
N PHE A 42 1.30 -7.10 -3.71
CA PHE A 42 2.24 -7.99 -4.39
C PHE A 42 3.51 -8.09 -3.54
N ARG A 43 4.04 -9.28 -3.47
CA ARG A 43 5.26 -9.56 -2.71
C ARG A 43 6.25 -10.26 -3.62
N ARG A 44 7.51 -9.81 -3.59
CA ARG A 44 8.58 -10.44 -4.35
C ARG A 44 9.82 -10.56 -3.48
N SER A 45 10.29 -11.80 -3.32
CA SER A 45 11.55 -12.10 -2.66
C SER A 45 12.48 -12.69 -3.72
N GLN A 46 13.74 -12.25 -3.70
CA GLN A 46 14.75 -12.77 -4.62
C GLN A 46 15.82 -13.52 -3.83
N ASP A 47 16.28 -14.64 -4.37
CA ASP A 47 17.33 -15.43 -3.76
C ASP A 47 18.59 -14.58 -3.56
N GLY A 48 19.19 -14.66 -2.38
CA GLY A 48 20.39 -13.90 -2.04
C GLY A 48 20.16 -12.44 -1.70
N GLN A 49 18.91 -11.98 -1.66
CA GLN A 49 18.57 -10.62 -1.27
C GLN A 49 18.14 -10.58 0.20
N ASP A 50 18.59 -9.55 0.92
CA ASP A 50 18.21 -9.36 2.32
C ASP A 50 16.86 -8.68 2.49
N GLU A 51 16.31 -8.14 1.41
CA GLU A 51 15.05 -7.40 1.43
C GLU A 51 13.99 -8.10 0.59
N THR A 52 12.74 -7.97 1.04
CA THR A 52 11.55 -8.39 0.30
C THR A 52 10.80 -7.15 -0.14
N GLU A 53 10.43 -7.10 -1.42
CA GLU A 53 9.68 -6.00 -2.00
C GLU A 53 8.18 -6.23 -1.85
N PHE A 54 7.47 -5.17 -1.48
CA PHE A 54 6.02 -5.14 -1.46
C PHE A 54 5.52 -4.00 -2.33
N VAL A 55 4.53 -4.30 -3.17
CA VAL A 55 3.85 -3.29 -3.97
C VAL A 55 2.39 -3.28 -3.55
N ALA A 56 1.89 -2.11 -3.16
CA ALA A 56 0.50 -1.92 -2.79
C ALA A 56 -0.24 -1.20 -3.91
N VAL A 57 -1.33 -1.79 -4.39
CA VAL A 57 -2.23 -1.18 -5.36
C VAL A 57 -3.59 -1.09 -4.71
N ASN A 58 -4.06 0.13 -4.46
CA ASN A 58 -5.36 0.37 -3.85
C ASN A 58 -6.24 1.16 -4.83
N LEU A 59 -7.49 0.71 -4.98
CA LEU A 59 -8.43 1.31 -5.92
C LEU A 59 -9.41 2.19 -5.16
N PHE A 60 -9.52 3.45 -5.60
CA PHE A 60 -10.46 4.42 -5.04
C PHE A 60 -11.40 4.90 -6.13
N GLU A 61 -12.63 5.21 -5.75
CA GLU A 61 -13.66 5.68 -6.65
C GLU A 61 -13.24 6.95 -7.41
N SER A 62 -12.54 7.85 -6.72
CA SER A 62 -12.17 9.16 -7.27
C SER A 62 -10.95 9.71 -6.54
N LEU A 63 -10.38 10.77 -7.09
CA LEU A 63 -9.30 11.49 -6.43
C LEU A 63 -9.80 12.14 -5.13
N ASP A 64 -11.05 12.56 -5.07
CA ASP A 64 -11.62 13.10 -3.83
C ASP A 64 -11.64 12.04 -2.73
N ALA A 65 -11.93 10.79 -3.06
CA ALA A 65 -11.88 9.69 -2.09
C ALA A 65 -10.44 9.46 -1.61
N VAL A 66 -9.44 9.56 -2.49
CA VAL A 66 -8.04 9.49 -2.11
C VAL A 66 -7.68 10.60 -1.13
N LYS A 67 -8.10 11.83 -1.42
CA LYS A 67 -7.81 12.98 -0.55
C LYS A 67 -8.49 12.85 0.80
N ALA A 68 -9.71 12.31 0.84
CA ALA A 68 -10.41 12.06 2.10
C ALA A 68 -9.65 11.07 2.98
N PHE A 69 -9.02 10.07 2.37
CA PHE A 69 -8.20 9.09 3.07
C PHE A 69 -6.84 9.64 3.47
N ALA A 70 -6.12 10.26 2.53
CA ALA A 70 -4.70 10.58 2.68
C ALA A 70 -4.44 12.06 3.04
N GLY A 71 -5.45 12.91 2.97
CA GLY A 71 -5.31 14.33 3.23
C GLY A 71 -4.86 15.13 2.00
N PRO A 72 -4.58 16.43 2.18
CA PRO A 72 -4.21 17.30 1.04
C PRO A 72 -2.88 16.90 0.41
N ASP A 73 -1.95 16.36 1.19
CA ASP A 73 -0.67 15.87 0.68
C ASP A 73 -0.78 14.39 0.32
N TYR A 74 -1.70 14.07 -0.57
CA TYR A 74 -2.05 12.69 -0.88
C TYR A 74 -0.94 11.92 -1.61
N ASP A 75 0.09 12.58 -2.10
CA ASP A 75 1.27 11.92 -2.66
C ASP A 75 2.19 11.32 -1.60
N VAL A 76 1.96 11.64 -0.33
CA VAL A 76 2.75 11.10 0.78
C VAL A 76 2.11 9.81 1.26
N PRO A 77 2.91 8.73 1.47
CA PRO A 77 2.36 7.47 1.98
C PRO A 77 1.75 7.64 3.37
N VAL A 78 0.66 6.91 3.60
CA VAL A 78 0.02 6.82 4.92
C VAL A 78 0.40 5.48 5.52
N PHE A 79 1.00 5.52 6.72
CA PHE A 79 1.46 4.30 7.39
C PHE A 79 0.69 4.08 8.69
N GLU A 80 0.30 2.84 8.90
CA GLU A 80 -0.03 2.36 10.23
C GLU A 80 1.32 2.23 10.98
N PRO A 81 1.45 2.68 12.26
CA PRO A 81 2.75 2.74 12.94
C PRO A 81 3.52 1.43 13.01
N GLU A 82 2.84 0.32 13.29
CA GLU A 82 3.48 -0.99 13.32
C GLU A 82 3.99 -1.41 11.94
N ALA A 83 3.22 -1.12 10.90
CA ALA A 83 3.61 -1.41 9.52
C ALA A 83 4.87 -0.63 9.16
N ARG A 84 4.92 0.67 9.50
CA ARG A 84 6.10 1.48 9.22
C ARG A 84 7.35 0.95 9.91
N ARG A 85 7.20 0.47 11.12
CA ARG A 85 8.32 -0.05 11.90
C ARG A 85 8.94 -1.30 11.26
N LEU A 86 8.13 -2.12 10.59
CA LEU A 86 8.62 -3.35 9.95
C LEU A 86 9.31 -3.10 8.60
N LEU A 87 9.12 -1.91 8.02
CA LEU A 87 9.71 -1.56 6.73
C LEU A 87 11.15 -1.12 6.90
N SER A 88 12.03 -1.67 6.05
CA SER A 88 13.45 -1.29 6.02
C SER A 88 13.66 -0.06 5.12
N ARG A 89 12.83 0.07 4.08
CA ARG A 89 12.96 1.10 3.07
C ARG A 89 11.59 1.40 2.47
N VAL A 90 11.33 2.67 2.14
CA VAL A 90 10.03 3.10 1.61
C VAL A 90 10.24 4.04 0.42
N GLU A 91 9.37 3.95 -0.57
CA GLU A 91 9.28 5.03 -1.55
C GLU A 91 8.62 6.24 -0.89
N PRO A 92 9.21 7.44 -1.05
CA PRO A 92 8.69 8.62 -0.38
C PRO A 92 7.43 9.20 -1.03
N ILE A 93 7.12 8.78 -2.25
CA ILE A 93 6.00 9.32 -3.03
C ILE A 93 5.11 8.17 -3.49
N VAL A 94 3.81 8.38 -3.36
CA VAL A 94 2.78 7.49 -3.90
C VAL A 94 2.37 8.01 -5.28
N ARG A 95 2.18 7.11 -6.23
CA ARG A 95 1.72 7.46 -7.58
C ARG A 95 0.26 7.12 -7.74
N HIS A 96 -0.45 8.01 -8.43
CA HIS A 96 -1.88 7.83 -8.72
C HIS A 96 -2.06 7.74 -10.23
N TYR A 97 -2.88 6.77 -10.64
CA TYR A 97 -3.17 6.52 -12.06
C TYR A 97 -4.66 6.47 -12.27
N ASP A 98 -5.11 7.00 -13.41
CA ASP A 98 -6.48 6.75 -13.86
C ASP A 98 -6.56 5.32 -14.39
N VAL A 99 -7.55 4.56 -13.91
CA VAL A 99 -7.83 3.24 -14.46
C VAL A 99 -8.59 3.45 -15.78
N LYS A 100 -7.96 3.09 -16.88
CA LYS A 100 -8.55 3.28 -18.22
C LYS A 100 -9.20 2.02 -18.76
N ILE A 101 -8.62 0.87 -18.44
CA ILE A 101 -9.14 -0.43 -18.88
C ILE A 101 -9.05 -1.39 -17.71
N ALA A 102 -10.18 -1.98 -17.36
CA ALA A 102 -10.26 -3.03 -16.36
C ALA A 102 -10.91 -4.25 -17.01
N LEU A 103 -10.21 -5.35 -17.06
CA LEU A 103 -10.67 -6.58 -17.73
C LEU A 103 -11.36 -7.54 -16.78
#